data_45a83ede77aa1893365f0decdcfb7935
#
_entry.id   45a83ede77aa1893365f0decdcfb7935
#
_cell.length_a   1.000
_cell.length_b   1.000
_cell.length_c   1.000
_cell.angle_alpha   90.00
_cell.angle_beta   90.00
_cell.angle_gamma   90.00
#
_symmetry.space_group_name_H-M   'P 1'
#
loop_
_entity.id
_entity.type
_entity.pdbx_description
1 polymer ?
#
loop_
_entity_poly.entity_id
_entity_poly.type
_entity_poly.pdbx_seq_one_letter_code
_entity_poly.pdbx_strand_id
1 'polypeptide(L)'
;MPVRALGVPAVTGYAGCMRSDSRSRLRQALSRLVAPQQEVHAELEQERSAQLGGTPVAQLELRRPATICGTLRSVTLRPRAGVPALEAELYDGSGCLSVIWLGRRQIAGVEPGRRIRVQGMVTESEGNRAVFNPRYELVPKSAHD
;
A
#
# COMPACT_ATOMS: atom_id res chain seq x y z
N MET A 1 -11.91 -20.76 -11.96
CA MET A 1 -11.87 -20.56 -11.44
C MET A 1 -12.21 -20.12 -10.49
N PRO A 2 -12.48 -20.00 -10.43
CA PRO A 2 -12.87 -19.41 -9.62
C PRO A 2 -12.56 -19.30 -8.47
N VAL A 3 -12.38 -19.41 -8.26
CA VAL A 3 -12.20 -19.44 -7.34
C VAL A 3 -11.71 -18.68 -6.79
N ARG A 4 -11.57 -18.50 -7.08
CA ARG A 4 -11.09 -17.96 -6.67
C ARG A 4 -11.33 -17.22 -5.99
N ALA A 5 -11.68 -17.24 -6.00
CA ALA A 5 -11.83 -16.59 -5.66
C ALA A 5 -12.01 -16.26 -4.80
N LEU A 6 -12.07 -16.48 -4.78
CA LEU A 6 -12.15 -16.29 -4.05
C LEU A 6 -11.69 -15.78 -3.37
N GLY A 7 -11.43 -15.66 -3.48
CA GLY A 7 -10.97 -15.25 -2.93
C GLY A 7 -11.07 -14.46 -2.44
N VAL A 8 -11.15 -14.43 -2.41
CA VAL A 8 -11.17 -13.86 -1.92
C VAL A 8 -11.41 -13.26 -1.17
N PRO A 9 -11.47 -13.38 -1.01
CA PRO A 9 -11.91 -12.69 -0.22
C PRO A 9 -11.43 -11.84 0.47
N ALA A 10 -11.17 -12.01 0.33
CA ALA A 10 -10.86 -11.41 0.90
C ALA A 10 -10.50 -10.28 0.95
N VAL A 11 -10.13 -10.49 0.65
CA VAL A 11 -9.71 -9.66 0.65
C VAL A 11 -10.24 -8.55 0.92
N THR A 12 -10.89 -8.84 1.07
CA THR A 12 -11.69 -8.24 1.59
C THR A 12 -11.40 -7.04 2.39
N GLY A 13 -11.83 -6.25 2.81
CA GLY A 13 -11.48 -5.11 3.58
C GLY A 13 -10.45 -4.18 2.98
N TYR A 14 -9.82 -4.61 1.94
CA TYR A 14 -8.76 -3.82 1.32
C TYR A 14 -9.25 -3.17 0.06
N ALA A 15 -10.34 -2.47 0.15
CA ALA A 15 -10.93 -1.82 -1.00
C ALA A 15 -9.97 -0.90 -1.73
N GLY A 16 -9.09 -0.22 -0.97
CA GLY A 16 -8.11 0.68 -1.55
C GLY A 16 -6.96 0.01 -2.25
N CYS A 17 -6.80 -1.29 -2.05
CA CYS A 17 -5.66 -2.04 -2.59
C CYS A 17 -6.10 -3.07 -3.60
N MET A 18 -7.23 -2.85 -4.23
CA MET A 18 -7.79 -3.82 -5.15
C MET A 18 -7.03 -3.88 -6.45
N ARG A 19 -6.87 -5.09 -6.93
CA ARG A 19 -6.23 -5.29 -8.21
C ARG A 19 -7.11 -4.77 -9.31
N SER A 20 -6.46 -4.40 -10.38
CA SER A 20 -7.13 -3.94 -11.57
C SER A 20 -7.70 -5.14 -12.32
N ASP A 21 -8.97 -5.39 -12.17
CA ASP A 21 -9.68 -6.41 -12.92
C ASP A 21 -11.10 -5.94 -13.21
N SER A 22 -11.88 -6.76 -13.90
CA SER A 22 -13.24 -6.39 -14.27
C SER A 22 -14.15 -6.17 -13.08
N ARG A 23 -13.92 -6.90 -12.00
CA ARG A 23 -14.70 -6.72 -10.77
C ARG A 23 -14.39 -5.39 -10.11
N SER A 24 -13.11 -4.99 -10.14
CA SER A 24 -12.71 -3.69 -9.63
C SER A 24 -13.42 -2.55 -10.34
N ARG A 25 -13.58 -2.67 -11.65
CA ARG A 25 -14.24 -1.65 -12.43
C ARG A 25 -15.69 -1.47 -12.03
N LEU A 26 -16.39 -2.57 -11.80
CA LEU A 26 -17.77 -2.52 -11.34
C LEU A 26 -17.87 -1.90 -9.96
N ARG A 27 -16.97 -2.28 -9.07
CA ARG A 27 -16.94 -1.70 -7.73
C ARG A 27 -16.63 -0.22 -7.75
N GLN A 28 -15.73 0.19 -8.61
CA GLN A 28 -15.40 1.60 -8.78
C GLN A 28 -16.61 2.39 -9.24
N ALA A 29 -17.38 1.85 -10.17
CA ALA A 29 -18.59 2.51 -10.64
C ALA A 29 -19.60 2.67 -9.51
N LEU A 30 -19.78 1.64 -8.71
CA LEU A 30 -20.69 1.69 -7.57
C LEU A 30 -20.18 2.64 -6.47
N SER A 31 -18.87 2.65 -6.25
CA SER A 31 -18.26 3.53 -5.25
C SER A 31 -18.45 4.99 -5.59
N ARG A 32 -18.39 5.34 -6.86
CA ARG A 32 -18.61 6.72 -7.29
C ARG A 32 -20.00 7.22 -6.95
N LEU A 33 -20.97 6.33 -6.98
CA LEU A 33 -22.35 6.69 -6.66
C LEU A 33 -22.60 6.83 -5.17
N VAL A 34 -21.88 6.05 -4.33
CA VAL A 34 -22.18 5.99 -2.91
C VAL A 34 -21.13 6.61 -1.99
N ALA A 35 -19.91 6.87 -2.49
CA ALA A 35 -18.83 7.34 -1.64
C ALA A 35 -17.89 8.31 -2.35
N PRO A 36 -18.37 9.49 -2.75
CA PRO A 36 -17.51 10.49 -3.39
C PRO A 36 -16.38 10.96 -2.47
N GLN A 37 -16.54 10.88 -1.17
CA GLN A 37 -15.51 11.26 -0.21
C GLN A 37 -14.25 10.43 -0.34
N GLN A 38 -14.37 9.17 -0.75
CA GLN A 38 -13.22 8.31 -0.94
C GLN A 38 -12.36 8.75 -2.11
N GLU A 39 -13.00 9.26 -3.17
CA GLU A 39 -12.27 9.78 -4.33
C GLU A 39 -11.48 11.03 -3.96
N VAL A 40 -12.09 11.96 -3.24
CA VAL A 40 -11.44 13.16 -2.76
C VAL A 40 -10.26 12.81 -1.86
N HIS A 41 -10.46 11.86 -0.97
CA HIS A 41 -9.39 11.43 -0.07
C HIS A 41 -8.22 10.82 -0.86
N ALA A 42 -8.51 10.02 -1.86
CA ALA A 42 -7.48 9.42 -2.70
C ALA A 42 -6.70 10.49 -3.47
N GLU A 43 -7.38 11.48 -4.01
CA GLU A 43 -6.74 12.57 -4.73
C GLU A 43 -5.81 13.38 -3.82
N LEU A 44 -6.26 13.71 -2.63
CA LEU A 44 -5.46 14.45 -1.66
C LEU A 44 -4.22 13.65 -1.26
N GLU A 45 -4.39 12.36 -1.04
CA GLU A 45 -3.27 11.49 -0.68
C GLU A 45 -2.26 11.40 -1.82
N GLN A 46 -2.74 11.32 -3.03
CA GLN A 46 -1.89 11.26 -4.21
C GLN A 46 -1.11 12.56 -4.41
N GLU A 47 -1.74 13.70 -4.20
CA GLU A 47 -1.07 14.99 -4.28
C GLU A 47 0.02 15.12 -3.22
N ARG A 48 -0.27 14.72 -1.99
CA ARG A 48 0.70 14.75 -0.91
C ARG A 48 1.90 13.87 -1.20
N SER A 49 1.65 12.69 -1.73
CA SER A 49 2.71 11.76 -2.09
C SER A 49 3.58 12.31 -3.21
N ALA A 50 2.97 12.94 -4.19
CA ALA A 50 3.69 13.58 -5.29
C ALA A 50 4.60 14.72 -4.79
N GLN A 51 4.12 15.52 -3.83
CA GLN A 51 4.91 16.58 -3.22
C GLN A 51 6.15 16.05 -2.51
N LEU A 52 6.10 14.82 -2.02
CA LEU A 52 7.25 14.18 -1.38
C LEU A 52 8.19 13.50 -2.38
N GLY A 53 7.91 13.59 -3.66
CA GLY A 53 8.77 13.08 -4.71
C GLY A 53 8.68 11.58 -4.96
N GLY A 54 7.61 10.94 -4.51
CA GLY A 54 7.43 9.50 -4.74
C GLY A 54 6.85 9.17 -6.11
N THR A 55 7.19 7.99 -6.60
CA THR A 55 6.55 7.45 -7.80
C THR A 55 5.20 6.86 -7.40
N PRO A 56 4.10 7.16 -8.12
CA PRO A 56 2.81 6.57 -7.82
C PRO A 56 2.84 5.05 -7.86
N VAL A 57 2.20 4.41 -6.89
CA VAL A 57 2.15 2.95 -6.84
C VAL A 57 1.58 2.36 -8.13
N ALA A 58 0.60 3.01 -8.72
CA ALA A 58 -0.01 2.54 -9.95
C ALA A 58 0.96 2.52 -11.14
N GLN A 59 2.06 3.26 -11.07
CA GLN A 59 3.06 3.35 -12.14
C GLN A 59 4.31 2.52 -11.87
N LEU A 60 4.37 1.80 -10.75
CA LEU A 60 5.54 1.01 -10.41
C LEU A 60 5.74 -0.15 -11.38
N GLU A 61 6.98 -0.36 -11.77
CA GLU A 61 7.38 -1.48 -12.61
C GLU A 61 8.12 -2.51 -11.78
N LEU A 62 7.84 -3.77 -12.03
CA LEU A 62 8.50 -4.86 -11.32
C LEU A 62 9.98 -4.90 -11.69
N ARG A 63 10.79 -5.27 -10.70
CA ARG A 63 12.24 -5.41 -10.83
C ARG A 63 12.95 -4.10 -11.13
N ARG A 64 12.35 -2.99 -10.71
CA ARG A 64 12.98 -1.69 -10.83
C ARG A 64 13.02 -1.01 -9.47
N PRO A 65 14.11 -0.28 -9.18
CA PRO A 65 14.15 0.49 -7.95
C PRO A 65 13.19 1.66 -8.03
N ALA A 66 12.59 1.99 -6.92
CA ALA A 66 11.65 3.11 -6.85
C ALA A 66 11.66 3.74 -5.48
N THR A 67 11.21 4.98 -5.42
CA THR A 67 10.92 5.69 -4.20
C THR A 67 9.41 5.89 -4.12
N ILE A 68 8.79 5.45 -3.05
CA ILE A 68 7.36 5.53 -2.88
C ILE A 68 7.06 6.26 -1.58
N CYS A 69 6.14 7.20 -1.64
CA CYS A 69 5.68 7.93 -0.47
C CYS A 69 4.19 7.67 -0.27
N GLY A 70 3.77 7.55 0.96
CA GLY A 70 2.36 7.35 1.24
C GLY A 70 2.11 7.19 2.73
N THR A 71 0.91 6.79 3.05
CA THR A 71 0.47 6.60 4.42
C THR A 71 0.28 5.11 4.69
N LEU A 72 0.76 4.65 5.82
CA LEU A 72 0.56 3.27 6.24
C LEU A 72 -0.87 3.08 6.71
N ARG A 73 -1.56 2.11 6.14
CA ARG A 73 -2.92 1.76 6.52
C ARG A 73 -2.98 0.67 7.56
N SER A 74 -2.06 -0.28 7.45
CA SER A 74 -2.00 -1.39 8.38
C SER A 74 -0.55 -1.78 8.61
N VAL A 75 -0.30 -2.33 9.78
CA VAL A 75 1.01 -2.87 10.14
C VAL A 75 0.74 -4.18 10.86
N THR A 76 1.27 -5.26 10.34
CA THR A 76 0.97 -6.60 10.83
C THR A 76 2.26 -7.41 10.95
N LEU A 77 2.34 -8.21 11.99
CA LEU A 77 3.43 -9.17 12.14
C LEU A 77 3.00 -10.47 11.47
N ARG A 78 3.66 -10.82 10.37
CA ARG A 78 3.36 -12.04 9.61
C ARG A 78 4.64 -12.82 9.38
N PRO A 79 4.88 -13.88 10.15
CA PRO A 79 6.07 -14.70 9.93
C PRO A 79 6.10 -15.26 8.51
N ARG A 80 7.27 -15.26 7.91
CA ARG A 80 7.51 -15.81 6.58
C ARG A 80 8.62 -16.84 6.64
N ALA A 81 8.32 -18.06 6.24
CA ALA A 81 9.29 -19.17 6.26
C ALA A 81 9.99 -19.30 7.63
N GLY A 82 9.24 -19.14 8.72
CA GLY A 82 9.78 -19.25 10.07
C GLY A 82 10.53 -18.04 10.56
N VAL A 83 10.62 -16.97 9.77
CA VAL A 83 11.30 -15.72 10.15
C VAL A 83 10.25 -14.68 10.49
N PRO A 84 10.39 -13.93 11.59
CA PRO A 84 9.51 -12.81 11.86
C PRO A 84 9.58 -11.80 10.70
N ALA A 85 8.44 -11.26 10.32
CA ALA A 85 8.41 -10.22 9.30
C ALA A 85 7.35 -9.21 9.67
N LEU A 86 7.72 -7.95 9.62
CA LEU A 86 6.79 -6.85 9.80
C LEU A 86 6.30 -6.43 8.41
N GLU A 87 5.01 -6.50 8.20
CA GLU A 87 4.40 -6.17 6.92
C GLU A 87 3.48 -4.98 7.10
N ALA A 88 3.68 -3.98 6.27
CA ALA A 88 2.86 -2.78 6.29
C ALA A 88 2.23 -2.56 4.91
N GLU A 89 1.03 -2.03 4.90
CA GLU A 89 0.36 -1.64 3.68
C GLU A 89 0.50 -0.14 3.51
N LEU A 90 1.16 0.27 2.43
CA LEU A 90 1.37 1.67 2.11
C LEU A 90 0.39 2.09 1.03
N TYR A 91 -0.32 3.17 1.27
CA TYR A 91 -1.31 3.71 0.35
C TYR A 91 -0.93 5.13 -0.04
N ASP A 92 -0.94 5.43 -1.33
CA ASP A 92 -0.58 6.76 -1.84
C ASP A 92 -1.70 7.43 -2.65
N GLY A 93 -2.89 6.88 -2.62
CA GLY A 93 -4.02 7.39 -3.40
C GLY A 93 -4.15 6.73 -4.78
N SER A 94 -3.06 6.27 -5.36
CA SER A 94 -3.09 5.59 -6.67
C SER A 94 -3.16 4.07 -6.52
N GLY A 95 -2.76 3.54 -5.38
CA GLY A 95 -2.76 2.11 -5.13
C GLY A 95 -2.09 1.77 -3.82
N CYS A 96 -1.92 0.50 -3.56
CA CYS A 96 -1.30 0.01 -2.34
C CYS A 96 -0.06 -0.81 -2.65
N LEU A 97 0.91 -0.70 -1.75
CA LEU A 97 2.18 -1.41 -1.83
C LEU A 97 2.41 -2.14 -0.51
N SER A 98 2.82 -3.39 -0.59
CA SER A 98 3.23 -4.12 0.60
C SER A 98 4.70 -3.81 0.91
N VAL A 99 4.96 -3.36 2.12
CA VAL A 99 6.32 -3.08 2.58
C VAL A 99 6.65 -4.10 3.64
N ILE A 100 7.72 -4.86 3.43
CA ILE A 100 8.03 -6.02 4.26
C ILE A 100 9.45 -5.92 4.79
N TRP A 101 9.58 -5.93 6.12
CA TRP A 101 10.89 -5.97 6.78
C TRP A 101 11.06 -7.36 7.40
N LEU A 102 11.98 -8.13 6.82
CA LEU A 102 12.29 -9.47 7.31
C LEU A 102 13.16 -9.39 8.56
N GLY A 103 12.89 -10.28 9.50
CA GLY A 103 13.65 -10.33 10.74
C GLY A 103 13.28 -9.26 11.77
N ARG A 104 12.25 -8.48 11.50
CA ARG A 104 11.81 -7.42 12.40
C ARG A 104 10.41 -7.72 12.91
N ARG A 105 10.19 -7.47 14.18
CA ARG A 105 8.88 -7.62 14.81
C ARG A 105 8.21 -6.28 15.01
N GLN A 106 9.00 -5.23 15.15
CA GLN A 106 8.52 -3.89 15.40
C GLN A 106 9.58 -2.91 14.93
N ILE A 107 9.13 -1.79 14.38
CA ILE A 107 9.98 -0.69 13.97
C ILE A 107 9.37 0.58 14.55
N ALA A 108 10.17 1.34 15.28
CA ALA A 108 9.70 2.57 15.92
C ALA A 108 9.14 3.52 14.86
N GLY A 109 7.93 4.02 15.10
CA GLY A 109 7.27 4.96 14.20
C GLY A 109 6.53 4.32 13.03
N VAL A 110 6.74 3.04 12.77
CA VAL A 110 5.99 2.32 11.73
C VAL A 110 4.69 1.82 12.34
N GLU A 111 3.64 2.58 12.11
CA GLU A 111 2.32 2.32 12.68
C GLU A 111 1.23 2.83 11.73
N PRO A 112 0.00 2.32 11.84
CA PRO A 112 -1.09 2.81 10.99
C PRO A 112 -1.27 4.31 11.13
N GLY A 113 -1.50 4.98 10.00
CA GLY A 113 -1.66 6.43 9.96
C GLY A 113 -0.37 7.20 9.78
N ARG A 114 0.77 6.54 9.85
CA ARG A 114 2.06 7.21 9.69
C ARG A 114 2.40 7.40 8.22
N ARG A 115 2.88 8.57 7.88
CA ARG A 115 3.37 8.84 6.54
C ARG A 115 4.84 8.45 6.44
N ILE A 116 5.18 7.74 5.37
CA ILE A 116 6.51 7.18 5.20
C ILE A 116 6.95 7.29 3.75
N ARG A 117 8.26 7.39 3.57
CA ARG A 117 8.91 7.33 2.28
C ARG A 117 9.79 6.09 2.28
N VAL A 118 9.64 5.23 1.31
CA VAL A 118 10.42 4.01 1.20
C VAL A 118 11.14 3.95 -0.13
N GLN A 119 12.32 3.35 -0.13
CA GLN A 119 13.14 3.18 -1.33
C GLN A 119 13.58 1.73 -1.41
N GLY A 120 13.35 1.11 -2.54
CA GLY A 120 13.79 -0.27 -2.74
C GLY A 120 13.40 -0.80 -4.09
N MET A 121 13.71 -2.07 -4.27
CA MET A 121 13.39 -2.79 -5.50
C MET A 121 11.94 -3.25 -5.45
N VAL A 122 11.18 -2.90 -6.46
CA VAL A 122 9.79 -3.33 -6.56
C VAL A 122 9.73 -4.78 -7.03
N THR A 123 9.02 -5.60 -6.30
CA THR A 123 8.82 -6.99 -6.63
C THR A 123 7.35 -7.35 -6.47
N GLU A 124 7.04 -8.61 -6.62
CA GLU A 124 5.68 -9.11 -6.44
C GLU A 124 5.65 -10.12 -5.30
N SER A 125 4.63 -10.02 -4.47
CA SER A 125 4.38 -10.96 -3.40
C SER A 125 2.88 -11.19 -3.30
N GLU A 126 2.47 -12.44 -3.42
CA GLU A 126 1.07 -12.83 -3.32
C GLU A 126 0.16 -12.06 -4.29
N GLY A 127 0.67 -11.79 -5.48
CA GLY A 127 -0.09 -11.09 -6.51
C GLY A 127 -0.14 -9.57 -6.35
N ASN A 128 0.59 -9.02 -5.39
CA ASN A 128 0.64 -7.59 -5.14
C ASN A 128 2.06 -7.07 -5.27
N ARG A 129 2.19 -5.80 -5.57
CA ARG A 129 3.50 -5.16 -5.57
C ARG A 129 4.02 -5.09 -4.15
N ALA A 130 5.29 -5.36 -3.99
CA ALA A 130 5.92 -5.40 -2.68
C ALA A 130 7.36 -4.92 -2.74
N VAL A 131 7.85 -4.44 -1.61
CA VAL A 131 9.26 -4.08 -1.43
C VAL A 131 9.74 -4.74 -0.16
N PHE A 132 10.83 -5.50 -0.26
CA PHE A 132 11.43 -6.21 0.87
C PHE A 132 12.62 -5.44 1.40
N ASN A 133 12.67 -5.24 2.72
CA ASN A 133 13.76 -4.58 3.42
C ASN A 133 14.14 -3.24 2.79
N PRO A 134 13.17 -2.35 2.52
CA PRO A 134 13.49 -1.07 1.91
C PRO A 134 14.21 -0.15 2.87
N ARG A 135 14.92 0.82 2.32
CA ARG A 135 15.28 2.00 3.09
C ARG A 135 14.00 2.78 3.33
N TYR A 136 13.90 3.38 4.49
CA TYR A 136 12.70 4.13 4.80
C TYR A 136 13.04 5.39 5.57
N GLU A 137 12.14 6.35 5.47
CA GLU A 137 12.26 7.61 6.17
C GLU A 137 10.86 8.00 6.62
N LEU A 138 10.70 8.23 7.91
CA LEU A 138 9.43 8.66 8.45
C LEU A 138 9.26 10.15 8.19
N VAL A 139 8.15 10.51 7.59
CA VAL A 139 7.84 11.92 7.35
C VAL A 139 7.37 12.54 8.66
N PRO A 140 7.94 13.67 9.08
CA PRO A 140 7.50 14.31 10.32
C PRO A 140 6.01 14.63 10.28
N LYS A 141 5.35 14.48 11.42
CA LYS A 141 3.95 14.87 11.55
C LYS A 141 3.86 16.38 11.48
N SER A 142 2.99 16.88 10.60
CA SER A 142 2.72 18.30 10.57
C SER A 142 1.74 18.66 11.68
N ALA A 143 1.64 19.97 11.97
CA ALA A 143 0.73 20.44 13.01
C ALA A 143 -0.74 20.18 12.67
N HIS A 144 -1.02 19.84 11.43
CA HIS A 144 -2.37 19.60 10.94
C HIS A 144 -2.68 18.13 10.68
N ASP A 145 -1.78 17.25 11.02
CA ASP A 145 -1.98 15.81 10.84
C ASP A 145 -2.52 15.13 12.09
#